data_b750462ac412d525e713ebf3550c1acc
#
_entry.id   b750462ac412d525e713ebf3550c1acc
#
_cell.length_a   1.000
_cell.length_b   1.000
_cell.length_c   1.000
_cell.angle_alpha   90.00
_cell.angle_beta   90.00
_cell.angle_gamma   90.00
#
_symmetry.space_group_name_H-M   'P 1'
#
loop_
_entity.id
_entity.type
_entity.pdbx_description
1 polymer ?
#
loop_
_entity_poly.entity_id
_entity_poly.type
_entity_poly.pdbx_seq_one_letter_code
_entity_poly.pdbx_strand_id
1 'polypeptide(L)'
;LKCSGFFKTVIYLPNLIMASAFSMLFYTIFSDVGPINNLLNSMGLPTYRFLAEVAGARGLIALMNFLMWFGNTTIVLMAGIMGIDTGIMEAARIDGASSFQIFRKITLPIIKPIMAYTLVTSLIGGIQMFDVPQILTNGNGNPDRTSMTAIMYLNKHLYSKNYGMAGALSVILFIITAVLSIFVFKYVTKDMVDTGAKTSKKAKK
;
A
#
# COMPACT_ATOMS: atom_id res chain seq x y z
N LEU A 1 -24.52 2.13 -8.74
CA LEU A 1 -24.36 0.74 -9.26
C LEU A 1 -25.03 -0.23 -8.29
N LYS A 2 -25.98 -1.07 -8.77
CA LYS A 2 -26.74 -2.03 -7.93
C LYS A 2 -25.85 -3.05 -7.17
N CYS A 3 -24.60 -3.24 -7.58
CA CYS A 3 -23.65 -4.19 -6.98
C CYS A 3 -22.47 -3.52 -6.25
N SER A 4 -22.58 -2.23 -5.87
CA SER A 4 -21.43 -1.53 -5.24
C SER A 4 -20.98 -2.17 -3.92
N GLY A 5 -21.93 -2.73 -3.14
CA GLY A 5 -21.62 -3.45 -1.90
C GLY A 5 -20.76 -4.70 -2.15
N PHE A 6 -21.14 -5.50 -3.14
CA PHE A 6 -20.40 -6.71 -3.51
C PHE A 6 -18.95 -6.39 -3.91
N PHE A 7 -18.75 -5.40 -4.79
CA PHE A 7 -17.39 -4.99 -5.20
C PHE A 7 -16.55 -4.47 -4.03
N LYS A 8 -17.13 -3.69 -3.12
CA LYS A 8 -16.43 -3.23 -1.90
C LYS A 8 -15.98 -4.41 -1.05
N THR A 9 -16.85 -5.40 -0.84
CA THR A 9 -16.54 -6.60 -0.06
C THR A 9 -15.43 -7.42 -0.71
N VAL A 10 -15.49 -7.68 -2.02
CA VAL A 10 -14.49 -8.47 -2.75
C VAL A 10 -13.12 -7.77 -2.73
N ILE A 11 -13.09 -6.45 -2.94
CA ILE A 11 -11.85 -5.68 -2.93
C ILE A 11 -11.21 -5.62 -1.53
N TYR A 12 -12.04 -5.62 -0.47
CA TYR A 12 -11.57 -5.56 0.90
C TYR A 12 -11.24 -6.93 1.51
N LEU A 13 -11.78 -8.01 0.95
CA LEU A 13 -11.62 -9.37 1.47
C LEU A 13 -10.17 -9.78 1.72
N PRO A 14 -9.19 -9.53 0.82
CA PRO A 14 -7.80 -9.89 1.06
C PRO A 14 -7.20 -9.21 2.30
N ASN A 15 -7.64 -8.00 2.64
CA ASN A 15 -7.17 -7.27 3.82
C ASN A 15 -7.64 -7.90 5.15
N LEU A 16 -8.75 -8.66 5.12
CA LEU A 16 -9.28 -9.35 6.30
C LEU A 16 -8.56 -10.67 6.59
N ILE A 17 -7.84 -11.20 5.61
CA ILE A 17 -7.10 -12.45 5.78
C ILE A 17 -5.79 -12.15 6.52
N MET A 18 -5.48 -12.95 7.53
CA MET A 18 -4.21 -12.85 8.24
C MET A 18 -3.03 -12.98 7.27
N ALA A 19 -2.06 -12.07 7.36
CA ALA A 19 -0.92 -12.02 6.43
C ALA A 19 -0.16 -13.36 6.35
N SER A 20 -0.05 -14.08 7.46
CA SER A 20 0.60 -15.38 7.51
C SER A 20 -0.15 -16.45 6.71
N ALA A 21 -1.48 -16.52 6.86
CA ALA A 21 -2.31 -17.47 6.12
C ALA A 21 -2.32 -17.15 4.62
N PHE A 22 -2.41 -15.87 4.28
CA PHE A 22 -2.36 -15.41 2.89
C PHE A 22 -1.01 -15.72 2.24
N SER A 23 0.09 -15.49 2.97
CA SER A 23 1.45 -15.81 2.51
C SER A 23 1.67 -17.31 2.31
N MET A 24 1.16 -18.14 3.22
CA MET A 24 1.26 -19.58 3.09
C MET A 24 0.46 -20.13 1.89
N LEU A 25 -0.72 -19.55 1.65
CA LEU A 25 -1.53 -19.88 0.47
C LEU A 25 -0.75 -19.59 -0.82
N PHE A 26 -0.18 -18.39 -0.95
CA PHE A 26 0.61 -18.01 -2.12
C PHE A 26 1.88 -18.83 -2.25
N TYR A 27 2.58 -19.12 -1.14
CA TYR A 27 3.72 -20.03 -1.14
C TYR A 27 3.34 -21.39 -1.75
N THR A 28 2.22 -21.98 -1.32
CA THR A 28 1.76 -23.28 -1.83
C THR A 28 1.36 -23.21 -3.30
N ILE A 29 0.63 -22.17 -3.72
CA ILE A 29 0.15 -21.99 -5.11
C ILE A 29 1.31 -21.82 -6.08
N PHE A 30 2.33 -21.04 -5.72
CA PHE A 30 3.46 -20.67 -6.58
C PHE A 30 4.72 -21.50 -6.31
N SER A 31 4.64 -22.56 -5.50
CA SER A 31 5.75 -23.51 -5.32
C SER A 31 6.09 -24.26 -6.61
N ASP A 32 7.28 -24.87 -6.66
CA ASP A 32 7.74 -25.62 -7.85
C ASP A 32 6.78 -26.76 -8.26
N VAL A 33 6.11 -27.37 -7.26
CA VAL A 33 5.08 -28.41 -7.45
C VAL A 33 3.65 -27.90 -7.24
N GLY A 34 3.47 -26.59 -7.18
CA GLY A 34 2.20 -25.96 -6.90
C GLY A 34 1.22 -25.96 -8.08
N PRO A 35 -0.05 -25.62 -7.82
CA PRO A 35 -1.12 -25.62 -8.84
C PRO A 35 -0.79 -24.81 -10.08
N ILE A 36 -0.10 -23.68 -9.95
CA ILE A 36 0.28 -22.84 -11.13
C ILE A 36 1.24 -23.58 -12.05
N ASN A 37 2.29 -24.19 -11.51
CA ASN A 37 3.24 -24.94 -12.31
C ASN A 37 2.63 -26.23 -12.91
N ASN A 38 1.71 -26.87 -12.19
CA ASN A 38 0.96 -28.00 -12.72
C ASN A 38 0.05 -27.58 -13.89
N LEU A 39 -0.60 -26.41 -13.79
CA LEU A 39 -1.39 -25.86 -14.88
C LEU A 39 -0.53 -25.53 -16.09
N LEU A 40 0.62 -24.85 -15.91
CA LEU A 40 1.57 -24.54 -16.99
C LEU A 40 2.02 -25.83 -17.68
N ASN A 41 2.39 -26.86 -16.92
CA ASN A 41 2.80 -28.13 -17.47
C ASN A 41 1.68 -28.83 -18.27
N SER A 42 0.43 -28.78 -17.77
CA SER A 42 -0.72 -29.36 -18.49
C SER A 42 -1.03 -28.63 -19.80
N MET A 43 -0.66 -27.36 -19.90
CA MET A 43 -0.77 -26.54 -21.14
C MET A 43 0.44 -26.69 -22.07
N GLY A 44 1.42 -27.55 -21.73
CA GLY A 44 2.65 -27.70 -22.49
C GLY A 44 3.63 -26.53 -22.39
N LEU A 45 3.45 -25.66 -21.39
CA LEU A 45 4.31 -24.50 -21.13
C LEU A 45 5.42 -24.88 -20.13
N PRO A 46 6.60 -24.25 -20.23
CA PRO A 46 7.67 -24.47 -19.26
C PRO A 46 7.26 -24.03 -17.87
N THR A 47 7.59 -24.83 -16.86
CA THR A 47 7.42 -24.46 -15.45
C THR A 47 8.35 -23.31 -15.08
N TYR A 48 7.91 -22.45 -14.14
CA TYR A 48 8.69 -21.30 -13.70
C TYR A 48 8.91 -21.38 -12.18
N ARG A 49 10.15 -21.19 -11.75
CA ARG A 49 10.53 -21.26 -10.33
C ARG A 49 10.32 -19.91 -9.64
N PHE A 50 9.04 -19.54 -9.46
CA PHE A 50 8.63 -18.24 -8.91
C PHE A 50 9.36 -17.82 -7.63
N LEU A 51 9.60 -18.74 -6.72
CA LEU A 51 10.22 -18.46 -5.42
C LEU A 51 11.75 -18.54 -5.45
N ALA A 52 12.33 -19.14 -6.46
CA ALA A 52 13.78 -19.25 -6.63
C ALA A 52 14.38 -18.17 -7.54
N GLU A 53 13.53 -17.52 -8.35
CA GLU A 53 13.93 -16.41 -9.19
C GLU A 53 13.71 -15.06 -8.51
N VAL A 54 14.67 -14.14 -8.61
CA VAL A 54 14.61 -12.81 -7.98
C VAL A 54 13.36 -12.03 -8.41
N ALA A 55 13.09 -12.02 -9.72
CA ALA A 55 11.94 -11.32 -10.28
C ALA A 55 10.62 -11.95 -9.82
N GLY A 56 10.54 -13.28 -9.77
CA GLY A 56 9.38 -14.03 -9.31
C GLY A 56 9.07 -13.77 -7.84
N ALA A 57 10.06 -13.94 -6.96
CA ALA A 57 9.89 -13.75 -5.53
C ALA A 57 9.49 -12.31 -5.18
N ARG A 58 10.18 -11.32 -5.74
CA ARG A 58 9.84 -9.90 -5.55
C ARG A 58 8.49 -9.52 -6.14
N GLY A 59 8.16 -10.05 -7.32
CA GLY A 59 6.87 -9.85 -7.97
C GLY A 59 5.71 -10.38 -7.12
N LEU A 60 5.87 -11.58 -6.55
CA LEU A 60 4.87 -12.17 -5.64
C LEU A 60 4.71 -11.34 -4.35
N ILE A 61 5.81 -10.92 -3.73
CA ILE A 61 5.76 -10.05 -2.54
C ILE A 61 5.02 -8.75 -2.87
N ALA A 62 5.33 -8.11 -3.99
CA ALA A 62 4.68 -6.88 -4.42
C ALA A 62 3.17 -7.08 -4.70
N LEU A 63 2.82 -8.15 -5.41
CA LEU A 63 1.44 -8.51 -5.71
C LEU A 63 0.63 -8.76 -4.44
N MET A 64 1.16 -9.54 -3.51
CA MET A 64 0.50 -9.86 -2.25
C MET A 64 0.29 -8.61 -1.40
N ASN A 65 1.34 -7.77 -1.27
CA ASN A 65 1.24 -6.52 -0.54
C ASN A 65 0.20 -5.59 -1.17
N PHE A 66 0.17 -5.51 -2.50
CA PHE A 66 -0.86 -4.75 -3.22
C PHE A 66 -2.26 -5.28 -2.92
N LEU A 67 -2.52 -6.58 -3.06
CA LEU A 67 -3.83 -7.19 -2.81
C LEU A 67 -4.30 -6.97 -1.37
N MET A 68 -3.40 -7.08 -0.40
CA MET A 68 -3.74 -6.90 1.01
C MET A 68 -4.08 -5.44 1.36
N TRP A 69 -3.38 -4.46 0.78
CA TRP A 69 -3.54 -3.06 1.17
C TRP A 69 -4.45 -2.24 0.24
N PHE A 70 -4.65 -2.70 -1.01
CA PHE A 70 -5.46 -2.01 -2.00
C PHE A 70 -6.90 -1.75 -1.51
N GLY A 71 -7.51 -2.75 -0.87
CA GLY A 71 -8.88 -2.67 -0.36
C GLY A 71 -9.03 -1.60 0.72
N ASN A 72 -8.12 -1.59 1.70
CA ASN A 72 -8.12 -0.60 2.78
C ASN A 72 -7.97 0.83 2.23
N THR A 73 -7.00 1.06 1.37
CA THR A 73 -6.77 2.36 0.73
C THR A 73 -8.00 2.82 -0.07
N THR A 74 -8.62 1.89 -0.81
CA THR A 74 -9.84 2.15 -1.59
C THR A 74 -10.99 2.60 -0.70
N ILE A 75 -11.25 1.90 0.42
CA ILE A 75 -12.34 2.25 1.34
C ILE A 75 -12.10 3.61 1.99
N VAL A 76 -10.88 3.91 2.43
CA VAL A 76 -10.54 5.20 3.04
C VAL A 76 -10.75 6.36 2.04
N LEU A 77 -10.29 6.20 0.80
CA LEU A 77 -10.50 7.22 -0.24
C LEU A 77 -11.98 7.36 -0.62
N MET A 78 -12.72 6.25 -0.70
CA MET A 78 -14.17 6.30 -0.94
C MET A 78 -14.91 7.01 0.17
N ALA A 79 -14.58 6.76 1.43
CA ALA A 79 -15.17 7.47 2.57
C ALA A 79 -14.91 8.98 2.48
N GLY A 80 -13.69 9.37 2.09
CA GLY A 80 -13.34 10.77 1.85
C GLY A 80 -14.18 11.42 0.75
N ILE A 81 -14.40 10.70 -0.36
CA ILE A 81 -15.24 11.20 -1.47
C ILE A 81 -16.71 11.30 -1.05
N MET A 82 -17.22 10.30 -0.32
CA MET A 82 -18.61 10.28 0.16
C MET A 82 -18.91 11.36 1.23
N GLY A 83 -17.87 11.85 1.90
CA GLY A 83 -17.98 12.97 2.86
C GLY A 83 -18.03 14.35 2.23
N ILE A 84 -17.90 14.48 0.91
CA ILE A 84 -18.02 15.77 0.22
C ILE A 84 -19.49 16.18 0.16
N ASP A 85 -19.79 17.44 0.48
CA ASP A 85 -21.14 17.98 0.39
C ASP A 85 -21.70 17.85 -1.04
N THR A 86 -22.86 17.22 -1.16
CA THR A 86 -23.53 17.01 -2.43
C THR A 86 -23.96 18.32 -3.08
N GLY A 87 -24.26 19.35 -2.28
CA GLY A 87 -24.61 20.69 -2.77
C GLY A 87 -23.49 21.33 -3.62
N ILE A 88 -22.22 21.10 -3.26
CA ILE A 88 -21.09 21.58 -4.06
C ILE A 88 -21.06 20.88 -5.43
N MET A 89 -21.36 19.59 -5.45
CA MET A 89 -21.38 18.81 -6.69
C MET A 89 -22.55 19.20 -7.61
N GLU A 90 -23.70 19.47 -7.01
CA GLU A 90 -24.92 19.91 -7.72
C GLU A 90 -24.74 21.32 -8.29
N ALA A 91 -24.21 22.27 -7.51
CA ALA A 91 -23.92 23.62 -7.98
C ALA A 91 -22.96 23.59 -9.19
N ALA A 92 -21.88 22.79 -9.10
CA ALA A 92 -20.95 22.66 -10.21
C ALA A 92 -21.59 22.08 -11.49
N ARG A 93 -22.58 21.17 -11.35
CA ARG A 93 -23.33 20.65 -12.50
C ARG A 93 -24.25 21.68 -13.11
N ILE A 94 -24.88 22.51 -12.29
CA ILE A 94 -25.71 23.63 -12.75
C ILE A 94 -24.86 24.65 -13.53
N ASP A 95 -23.61 24.90 -13.07
CA ASP A 95 -22.63 25.74 -13.76
C ASP A 95 -22.08 25.09 -15.05
N GLY A 96 -22.56 23.91 -15.46
CA GLY A 96 -22.16 23.24 -16.69
C GLY A 96 -20.81 22.51 -16.61
N ALA A 97 -20.29 22.26 -15.40
CA ALA A 97 -19.03 21.53 -15.26
C ALA A 97 -19.18 20.04 -15.63
N SER A 98 -18.29 19.53 -16.47
CA SER A 98 -18.23 18.12 -16.81
C SER A 98 -17.77 17.29 -15.60
N SER A 99 -18.10 15.98 -15.58
CA SER A 99 -17.70 15.05 -14.51
C SER A 99 -16.20 15.04 -14.27
N PHE A 100 -15.39 15.17 -15.31
CA PHE A 100 -13.93 15.25 -15.20
C PHE A 100 -13.47 16.57 -14.57
N GLN A 101 -14.15 17.69 -14.89
CA GLN A 101 -13.86 18.99 -14.27
C GLN A 101 -14.21 18.97 -12.78
N ILE A 102 -15.35 18.39 -12.40
CA ILE A 102 -15.76 18.20 -11.01
C ILE A 102 -14.72 17.34 -10.28
N PHE A 103 -14.32 16.21 -10.85
CA PHE A 103 -13.30 15.35 -10.25
C PHE A 103 -12.00 16.10 -10.02
N ARG A 104 -11.47 16.77 -11.05
CA ARG A 104 -10.13 17.40 -10.99
C ARG A 104 -10.10 18.66 -10.16
N LYS A 105 -11.18 19.51 -10.23
CA LYS A 105 -11.20 20.84 -9.61
C LYS A 105 -11.88 20.87 -8.24
N ILE A 106 -12.72 19.90 -7.91
CA ILE A 106 -13.49 19.85 -6.67
C ILE A 106 -13.12 18.62 -5.85
N THR A 107 -13.37 17.41 -6.38
CA THR A 107 -13.17 16.17 -5.62
C THR A 107 -11.72 16.00 -5.21
N LEU A 108 -10.80 16.03 -6.16
CA LEU A 108 -9.37 15.77 -5.91
C LEU A 108 -8.73 16.76 -4.91
N PRO A 109 -8.96 18.07 -4.99
CA PRO A 109 -8.46 19.00 -3.97
C PRO A 109 -9.04 18.77 -2.57
N ILE A 110 -10.33 18.45 -2.47
CA ILE A 110 -10.99 18.22 -1.17
C ILE A 110 -10.46 16.97 -0.49
N ILE A 111 -10.22 15.89 -1.23
CA ILE A 111 -9.70 14.63 -0.66
C ILE A 111 -8.17 14.62 -0.52
N LYS A 112 -7.46 15.67 -0.92
CA LYS A 112 -5.99 15.77 -0.85
C LYS A 112 -5.41 15.44 0.52
N PRO A 113 -5.99 15.89 1.67
CA PRO A 113 -5.50 15.50 3.00
C PRO A 113 -5.60 13.99 3.25
N ILE A 114 -6.69 13.37 2.79
CA ILE A 114 -6.90 11.92 2.93
C ILE A 114 -5.91 11.16 2.04
N MET A 115 -5.64 11.66 0.84
CA MET A 115 -4.60 11.10 -0.04
C MET A 115 -3.21 11.21 0.59
N ALA A 116 -2.88 12.35 1.22
CA ALA A 116 -1.63 12.52 1.95
C ALA A 116 -1.50 11.48 3.10
N TYR A 117 -2.56 11.32 3.86
CA TYR A 117 -2.63 10.31 4.93
C TYR A 117 -2.42 8.90 4.39
N THR A 118 -3.14 8.50 3.33
CA THR A 118 -3.01 7.16 2.75
C THR A 118 -1.64 6.91 2.14
N LEU A 119 -1.02 7.92 1.51
CA LEU A 119 0.34 7.82 0.99
C LEU A 119 1.37 7.63 2.10
N VAL A 120 1.29 8.43 3.17
CA VAL A 120 2.22 8.32 4.32
C VAL A 120 2.06 6.96 4.99
N THR A 121 0.83 6.52 5.27
CA THR A 121 0.59 5.22 5.92
C THR A 121 1.03 4.04 5.03
N SER A 122 0.82 4.12 3.72
CA SER A 122 1.29 3.10 2.78
C SER A 122 2.82 3.05 2.69
N LEU A 123 3.49 4.21 2.73
CA LEU A 123 4.95 4.30 2.76
C LEU A 123 5.51 3.65 4.03
N ILE A 124 4.94 3.98 5.19
CA ILE A 124 5.34 3.39 6.48
C ILE A 124 5.13 1.88 6.45
N GLY A 125 3.95 1.41 6.01
CA GLY A 125 3.63 -0.01 5.90
C GLY A 125 4.58 -0.76 4.96
N GLY A 126 4.97 -0.14 3.84
CA GLY A 126 5.95 -0.70 2.90
C GLY A 126 7.35 -0.85 3.51
N ILE A 127 7.84 0.17 4.24
CA ILE A 127 9.16 0.13 4.92
C ILE A 127 9.15 -0.91 6.06
N GLN A 128 8.02 -1.06 6.76
CA GLN A 128 7.85 -1.97 7.89
C GLN A 128 7.35 -3.35 7.49
N MET A 129 7.25 -3.66 6.21
CA MET A 129 6.77 -4.95 5.72
C MET A 129 7.64 -6.10 6.25
N PHE A 130 7.01 -7.07 6.94
CA PHE A 130 7.67 -8.19 7.58
C PHE A 130 7.05 -9.53 7.21
N ASP A 131 5.74 -9.72 7.45
CA ASP A 131 5.08 -11.03 7.41
C ASP A 131 5.16 -11.72 6.05
N VAL A 132 4.82 -11.00 4.98
CA VAL A 132 4.78 -11.55 3.62
C VAL A 132 6.17 -12.03 3.17
N PRO A 133 7.23 -11.19 3.16
CA PRO A 133 8.55 -11.67 2.75
C PRO A 133 9.14 -12.69 3.73
N GLN A 134 8.85 -12.59 5.02
CA GLN A 134 9.31 -13.55 6.03
C GLN A 134 8.84 -14.97 5.72
N ILE A 135 7.56 -15.14 5.39
CA ILE A 135 6.96 -16.45 5.13
C ILE A 135 7.33 -16.94 3.73
N LEU A 136 7.20 -16.06 2.72
CA LEU A 136 7.46 -16.45 1.33
C LEU A 136 8.90 -16.88 1.09
N THR A 137 9.86 -16.35 1.85
CA THR A 137 11.29 -16.63 1.72
C THR A 137 11.86 -17.47 2.85
N ASN A 138 11.00 -18.09 3.68
CA ASN A 138 11.40 -18.87 4.86
C ASN A 138 12.37 -18.10 5.78
N GLY A 139 12.17 -16.81 5.97
CA GLY A 139 12.97 -15.96 6.84
C GLY A 139 14.36 -15.59 6.32
N ASN A 140 14.77 -16.09 5.17
CA ASN A 140 16.11 -15.90 4.64
C ASN A 140 16.22 -14.78 3.59
N GLY A 141 15.09 -14.24 3.14
CA GLY A 141 15.05 -13.23 2.07
C GLY A 141 15.47 -13.77 0.70
N ASN A 142 15.32 -15.07 0.48
CA ASN A 142 15.68 -15.74 -0.78
C ASN A 142 14.93 -15.15 -2.00
N PRO A 143 15.47 -15.30 -3.22
CA PRO A 143 16.83 -15.75 -3.54
C PRO A 143 17.90 -14.69 -3.20
N ASP A 144 19.11 -15.13 -2.87
CA ASP A 144 20.31 -14.30 -2.64
C ASP A 144 20.12 -13.11 -1.66
N ARG A 145 19.24 -13.25 -0.68
CA ARG A 145 18.82 -12.20 0.27
C ARG A 145 18.22 -10.96 -0.40
N THR A 146 17.86 -11.03 -1.68
CA THR A 146 17.34 -9.89 -2.44
C THR A 146 15.93 -9.46 -2.01
N SER A 147 15.22 -10.33 -1.31
CA SER A 147 13.89 -10.07 -0.74
C SER A 147 13.92 -9.82 0.78
N MET A 148 15.10 -9.67 1.38
CA MET A 148 15.25 -9.38 2.80
C MET A 148 14.88 -7.93 3.08
N THR A 149 13.83 -7.71 3.86
CA THR A 149 13.44 -6.36 4.30
C THR A 149 14.28 -5.91 5.49
N ALA A 150 14.32 -4.59 5.72
CA ALA A 150 15.04 -4.03 6.87
C ALA A 150 14.49 -4.53 8.21
N ILE A 151 13.16 -4.73 8.30
CA ILE A 151 12.51 -5.30 9.51
C ILE A 151 12.86 -6.78 9.68
N MET A 152 12.94 -7.57 8.61
CA MET A 152 13.41 -8.96 8.71
C MET A 152 14.83 -9.02 9.26
N TYR A 153 15.71 -8.14 8.77
CA TYR A 153 17.10 -8.07 9.23
C TYR A 153 17.20 -7.63 10.70
N LEU A 154 16.40 -6.63 11.11
CA LEU A 154 16.29 -6.19 12.49
C LEU A 154 15.82 -7.35 13.40
N ASN A 155 14.74 -8.02 13.04
CA ASN A 155 14.19 -9.13 13.82
C ASN A 155 15.16 -10.30 13.93
N LYS A 156 15.94 -10.58 12.88
CA LYS A 156 17.00 -11.59 12.92
C LYS A 156 18.00 -11.29 14.03
N HIS A 157 18.44 -10.03 14.20
CA HIS A 157 19.35 -9.62 15.27
C HIS A 157 18.66 -9.63 16.64
N LEU A 158 17.38 -9.26 16.70
CA LEU A 158 16.60 -9.31 17.94
C LEU A 158 16.48 -10.77 18.46
N TYR A 159 16.13 -11.71 17.60
CA TYR A 159 16.00 -13.13 17.96
C TYR A 159 17.36 -13.78 18.29
N SER A 160 18.46 -13.31 17.68
CA SER A 160 19.81 -13.76 18.02
C SER A 160 20.37 -13.08 19.28
N LYS A 161 19.54 -12.32 20.00
CA LYS A 161 19.92 -11.57 21.22
C LYS A 161 21.01 -10.50 21.01
N ASN A 162 21.23 -10.07 19.76
CA ASN A 162 22.14 -8.96 19.44
C ASN A 162 21.37 -7.63 19.55
N TYR A 163 21.04 -7.24 20.77
CA TYR A 163 20.19 -6.09 21.04
C TYR A 163 20.82 -4.76 20.61
N GLY A 164 22.15 -4.65 20.66
CA GLY A 164 22.86 -3.46 20.19
C GLY A 164 22.64 -3.18 18.71
N MET A 165 22.78 -4.22 17.87
CA MET A 165 22.53 -4.10 16.42
C MET A 165 21.04 -3.87 16.12
N ALA A 166 20.16 -4.60 16.80
CA ALA A 166 18.71 -4.42 16.63
C ALA A 166 18.26 -3.00 17.01
N GLY A 167 18.77 -2.46 18.13
CA GLY A 167 18.52 -1.09 18.57
C GLY A 167 19.03 -0.05 17.59
N ALA A 168 20.25 -0.20 17.07
CA ALA A 168 20.80 0.71 16.07
C ALA A 168 19.97 0.72 14.78
N LEU A 169 19.58 -0.47 14.28
CA LEU A 169 18.70 -0.60 13.10
C LEU A 169 17.34 0.05 13.32
N SER A 170 16.74 -0.10 14.52
CA SER A 170 15.47 0.52 14.86
C SER A 170 15.54 2.05 14.78
N VAL A 171 16.60 2.65 15.31
CA VAL A 171 16.82 4.11 15.26
C VAL A 171 17.00 4.59 13.81
N ILE A 172 17.80 3.88 13.02
CA ILE A 172 18.01 4.21 11.60
C ILE A 172 16.68 4.15 10.84
N LEU A 173 15.91 3.07 11.01
CA LEU A 173 14.60 2.90 10.37
C LEU A 173 13.61 3.98 10.80
N PHE A 174 13.60 4.35 12.08
CA PHE A 174 12.78 5.44 12.58
C PHE A 174 13.12 6.76 11.88
N ILE A 175 14.40 7.12 11.80
CA ILE A 175 14.84 8.36 11.15
C ILE A 175 14.46 8.37 9.67
N ILE A 176 14.73 7.29 8.94
CA ILE A 176 14.39 7.16 7.51
C ILE A 176 12.87 7.32 7.32
N THR A 177 12.07 6.59 8.11
CA THR A 177 10.61 6.63 7.99
C THR A 177 10.06 8.01 8.34
N ALA A 178 10.56 8.65 9.40
CA ALA A 178 10.15 9.99 9.80
C ALA A 178 10.47 11.04 8.71
N VAL A 179 11.69 11.05 8.19
CA VAL A 179 12.12 11.99 7.14
C VAL A 179 11.28 11.82 5.88
N LEU A 180 11.11 10.57 5.41
CA LEU A 180 10.30 10.29 4.22
C LEU A 180 8.83 10.67 4.42
N SER A 181 8.25 10.37 5.59
CA SER A 181 6.86 10.71 5.90
C SER A 181 6.64 12.23 5.92
N ILE A 182 7.54 12.99 6.55
CA ILE A 182 7.48 14.45 6.57
C ILE A 182 7.61 15.01 5.15
N PHE A 183 8.54 14.47 4.36
CA PHE A 183 8.74 14.90 2.98
C PHE A 183 7.48 14.67 2.12
N VAL A 184 6.93 13.46 2.15
CA VAL A 184 5.71 13.11 1.40
C VAL A 184 4.53 13.96 1.85
N PHE A 185 4.33 14.10 3.15
CA PHE A 185 3.25 14.91 3.69
C PHE A 185 3.35 16.37 3.23
N LYS A 186 4.51 17.00 3.39
CA LYS A 186 4.75 18.38 2.95
C LYS A 186 4.54 18.54 1.45
N TYR A 187 5.02 17.59 0.63
CA TYR A 187 4.88 17.67 -0.81
C TYR A 187 3.42 17.59 -1.25
N VAL A 188 2.64 16.66 -0.67
CA VAL A 188 1.23 16.48 -1.04
C VAL A 188 0.35 17.62 -0.53
N THR A 189 0.65 18.19 0.65
CA THR A 189 -0.20 19.22 1.27
C THR A 189 0.26 20.66 0.99
N LYS A 190 1.35 20.87 0.27
CA LYS A 190 1.94 22.19 -0.02
C LYS A 190 0.91 23.21 -0.52
N ASP A 191 0.14 22.86 -1.55
CA ASP A 191 -0.85 23.76 -2.14
C ASP A 191 -2.01 24.13 -1.19
N MET A 192 -2.29 23.29 -0.20
CA MET A 192 -3.36 23.53 0.78
C MET A 192 -2.94 24.59 1.80
N VAL A 193 -1.68 24.55 2.23
CA VAL A 193 -1.11 25.53 3.16
C VAL A 193 -1.09 26.90 2.49
N ASP A 194 -0.69 26.97 1.22
CA ASP A 194 -0.65 28.22 0.44
C ASP A 194 -2.05 28.81 0.21
N THR A 195 -3.06 27.98 -0.03
CA THR A 195 -4.45 28.41 -0.22
C THR A 195 -5.06 28.89 1.10
N GLY A 196 -4.86 28.16 2.20
CA GLY A 196 -5.32 28.55 3.53
C GLY A 196 -4.71 29.86 4.01
N ALA A 197 -3.43 30.08 3.75
CA ALA A 197 -2.75 31.33 4.10
C ALA A 197 -3.28 32.53 3.30
N LYS A 198 -3.66 32.35 2.01
CA LYS A 198 -4.27 33.41 1.18
C LYS A 198 -5.67 33.76 1.65
N THR A 199 -6.48 32.78 2.05
CA THR A 199 -7.86 33.01 2.53
C THR A 199 -7.86 33.72 3.90
N SER A 200 -6.96 33.34 4.80
CA SER A 200 -6.81 34.00 6.11
C SER A 200 -6.35 35.46 5.99
N LYS A 201 -5.49 35.79 5.02
CA LYS A 201 -5.08 37.17 4.76
C LYS A 201 -6.19 38.03 4.13
N LYS A 202 -7.13 37.41 3.35
CA LYS A 202 -8.28 38.16 2.80
C LYS A 202 -9.38 38.41 3.83
N ALA A 203 -9.53 37.53 4.83
CA ALA A 203 -10.53 37.71 5.90
C ALA A 203 -10.11 38.72 6.98
N LYS A 204 -8.83 39.16 7.00
CA LYS A 204 -8.30 40.18 7.93
C LYS A 204 -8.21 41.57 7.33
N LYS A 205 -8.63 41.77 6.06
CA LYS A 205 -8.81 43.08 5.42
C LYS A 205 -10.29 43.36 5.25
#